data_056ced8f98bbe0facfd4cf1633a3ad8e
#
_entry.id   056ced8f98bbe0facfd4cf1633a3ad8e
#
_cell.length_a   1.000
_cell.length_b   1.000
_cell.length_c   1.000
_cell.angle_alpha   90.00
_cell.angle_beta   90.00
_cell.angle_gamma   90.00
#
_symmetry.space_group_name_H-M   'P 1'
#
loop_
_entity.id
_entity.type
_entity.pdbx_description
1 polymer ?
#
loop_
_entity_poly.entity_id
_entity_poly.type
_entity_poly.pdbx_seq_one_letter_code
_entity_poly.pdbx_strand_id
1 'polypeptide(L)'
;MCRENFGADFHHVHRADLHAILCKDIAADHVRFNTVCTGVTQDAQSATAHFDDGSTFQADIIVGADGIHSAVRDSLWGADQASFTGHMCWRALVPVEQHPLPFVSPDASFWFGPKAHIVTYYVKGGAAVNIVAVNESADWVAESWTEPSTREELMAAYDGWHQNIIDLLQRTDPDQTFKWGLFDRDPMKQWAKGRATLLGDAAHPMLPFLSQGAAMALEDAFVLAEMIAHFPADHEAALKCYEAERLARTARVQLEARERGRTYHLSTPEEQRARDEALRKQQAENPNAVGIKAEWVYEYDATRCKERIGTMETVE
;
A
#
# COMPACT_ATOMS: atom_id res chain seq x y z
N MET A 1 16.66 0.95 16.03
CA MET A 1 16.59 -0.31 15.23
C MET A 1 16.55 -0.02 13.72
N CYS A 2 15.49 0.53 13.11
CA CYS A 2 15.53 0.82 11.65
C CYS A 2 16.63 1.79 11.24
N ARG A 3 16.82 2.89 11.97
CA ARG A 3 17.89 3.86 11.69
C ARG A 3 19.28 3.25 11.78
N GLU A 4 19.50 2.34 12.71
CA GLU A 4 20.80 1.65 12.86
C GLU A 4 21.07 0.65 11.74
N ASN A 5 20.02 -0.06 11.29
CA ASN A 5 20.16 -1.11 10.27
C ASN A 5 20.11 -0.54 8.84
N PHE A 6 19.30 0.51 8.60
CA PHE A 6 18.95 0.98 7.25
C PHE A 6 19.14 2.49 7.05
N GLY A 7 19.67 3.21 8.05
CA GLY A 7 19.99 4.63 7.96
C GLY A 7 18.81 5.59 8.13
N ALA A 8 17.57 5.09 8.22
CA ALA A 8 16.36 5.89 8.36
C ALA A 8 15.39 5.30 9.39
N ASP A 9 14.55 6.16 9.97
CA ASP A 9 13.50 5.72 10.88
C ASP A 9 12.30 5.16 10.10
N PHE A 10 11.61 4.20 10.71
CA PHE A 10 10.31 3.73 10.26
C PHE A 10 9.21 4.50 10.98
N HIS A 11 8.26 5.03 10.21
CA HIS A 11 7.16 5.83 10.75
C HIS A 11 5.80 5.22 10.43
N HIS A 12 4.95 5.13 11.45
CA HIS A 12 3.53 4.96 11.25
C HIS A 12 2.88 6.34 11.15
N VAL A 13 2.22 6.61 10.03
CA VAL A 13 1.63 7.91 9.78
C VAL A 13 0.13 7.76 9.48
N HIS A 14 -0.66 8.71 9.97
CA HIS A 14 -2.06 8.79 9.56
C HIS A 14 -2.15 9.28 8.12
N ARG A 15 -2.97 8.60 7.28
CA ARG A 15 -3.02 8.86 5.82
C ARG A 15 -3.30 10.33 5.49
N ALA A 16 -4.24 10.98 6.20
CA ALA A 16 -4.57 12.37 5.94
C ALA A 16 -3.42 13.32 6.28
N ASP A 17 -2.63 13.01 7.33
CA ASP A 17 -1.48 13.82 7.72
C ASP A 17 -0.36 13.71 6.68
N LEU A 18 -0.08 12.49 6.18
CA LEU A 18 0.86 12.29 5.09
C LEU A 18 0.43 13.03 3.82
N HIS A 19 -0.84 12.91 3.44
CA HIS A 19 -1.41 13.61 2.29
C HIS A 19 -1.25 15.13 2.43
N ALA A 20 -1.57 15.70 3.59
CA ALA A 20 -1.42 17.13 3.84
C ALA A 20 0.05 17.60 3.72
N ILE A 21 1.00 16.79 4.19
CA ILE A 21 2.44 17.07 4.05
C ILE A 21 2.85 17.08 2.58
N LEU A 22 2.44 16.07 1.80
CA LEU A 22 2.80 15.94 0.39
C LEU A 22 2.18 17.05 -0.47
N CYS A 23 0.97 17.51 -0.12
CA CYS A 23 0.29 18.58 -0.87
C CYS A 23 0.73 19.99 -0.48
N LYS A 24 1.47 20.16 0.61
CA LYS A 24 1.78 21.49 1.19
C LYS A 24 2.45 22.46 0.21
N ASP A 25 3.34 21.95 -0.61
CA ASP A 25 4.15 22.75 -1.51
C ASP A 25 3.65 22.72 -2.98
N ILE A 26 2.47 22.13 -3.21
CA ILE A 26 1.84 22.09 -4.53
C ILE A 26 0.98 23.35 -4.70
N ALA A 27 1.29 24.16 -5.70
CA ALA A 27 0.51 25.36 -6.00
C ALA A 27 -0.91 24.98 -6.47
N ALA A 28 -1.93 25.73 -6.02
CA ALA A 28 -3.32 25.40 -6.25
C ALA A 28 -3.73 25.40 -7.75
N ASP A 29 -3.04 26.14 -8.58
CA ASP A 29 -3.24 26.21 -10.03
C ASP A 29 -2.70 24.96 -10.77
N HIS A 30 -1.89 24.16 -10.09
CA HIS A 30 -1.44 22.85 -10.59
C HIS A 30 -2.41 21.71 -10.26
N VAL A 31 -3.50 21.98 -9.57
CA VAL A 31 -4.46 20.94 -9.14
C VAL A 31 -5.86 21.25 -9.65
N ARG A 32 -6.46 20.29 -10.34
CA ARG A 32 -7.88 20.34 -10.73
C ARG A 32 -8.65 19.30 -9.93
N PHE A 33 -9.57 19.76 -9.11
CA PHE A 33 -10.52 18.92 -8.38
C PHE A 33 -11.81 18.71 -9.19
N ASN A 34 -12.61 17.71 -8.78
CA ASN A 34 -13.87 17.35 -9.40
C ASN A 34 -13.74 17.10 -10.91
N THR A 35 -12.63 16.47 -11.31
CA THR A 35 -12.30 16.16 -12.70
C THR A 35 -11.84 14.71 -12.75
N VAL A 36 -12.66 13.84 -13.33
CA VAL A 36 -12.39 12.39 -13.40
C VAL A 36 -11.78 12.06 -14.74
N CYS A 37 -10.57 11.48 -14.73
CA CYS A 37 -9.95 10.97 -15.95
C CYS A 37 -10.71 9.73 -16.43
N THR A 38 -11.14 9.76 -17.71
CA THR A 38 -11.87 8.66 -18.36
C THR A 38 -11.00 7.86 -19.32
N GLY A 39 -9.77 8.33 -19.61
CA GLY A 39 -8.84 7.63 -20.46
C GLY A 39 -7.74 8.50 -21.01
N VAL A 40 -6.84 7.87 -21.75
CA VAL A 40 -5.66 8.49 -22.37
C VAL A 40 -5.55 8.06 -23.82
N THR A 41 -5.24 9.03 -24.70
CA THR A 41 -4.76 8.78 -26.07
C THR A 41 -3.38 9.38 -26.25
N GLN A 42 -2.60 8.91 -27.22
CA GLN A 42 -1.25 9.42 -27.45
C GLN A 42 -0.83 9.29 -28.91
N ASP A 43 0.12 10.13 -29.29
CA ASP A 43 0.87 10.07 -30.57
C ASP A 43 2.38 10.11 -30.31
N ALA A 44 3.18 10.29 -31.37
CA ALA A 44 4.64 10.34 -31.22
C ALA A 44 5.15 11.59 -30.46
N GLN A 45 4.37 12.65 -30.36
CA GLN A 45 4.77 13.94 -29.79
C GLN A 45 4.21 14.18 -28.39
N SER A 46 3.01 13.64 -28.08
CA SER A 46 2.28 13.98 -26.88
C SER A 46 1.34 12.87 -26.41
N ALA A 47 0.88 12.97 -25.17
CA ALA A 47 -0.24 12.21 -24.64
C ALA A 47 -1.37 13.16 -24.21
N THR A 48 -2.61 12.72 -24.33
CA THR A 48 -3.81 13.50 -24.02
C THR A 48 -4.69 12.74 -23.04
N ALA A 49 -4.92 13.32 -21.86
CA ALA A 49 -5.91 12.84 -20.91
C ALA A 49 -7.31 13.38 -21.29
N HIS A 50 -8.31 12.52 -21.17
CA HIS A 50 -9.72 12.82 -21.38
C HIS A 50 -10.46 12.79 -20.05
N PHE A 51 -11.39 13.72 -19.84
CA PHE A 51 -12.11 13.84 -18.59
C PHE A 51 -13.63 13.70 -18.78
N ASP A 52 -14.34 13.39 -17.71
CA ASP A 52 -15.79 13.16 -17.68
C ASP A 52 -16.63 14.40 -18.04
N ASP A 53 -16.07 15.60 -17.84
CA ASP A 53 -16.67 16.88 -18.26
C ASP A 53 -16.49 17.20 -19.75
N GLY A 54 -15.87 16.28 -20.52
CA GLY A 54 -15.55 16.44 -21.93
C GLY A 54 -14.31 17.28 -22.21
N SER A 55 -13.64 17.81 -21.20
CA SER A 55 -12.37 18.52 -21.37
C SER A 55 -11.23 17.56 -21.61
N THR A 56 -10.12 18.09 -22.13
CA THR A 56 -8.88 17.32 -22.36
C THR A 56 -7.67 18.10 -21.86
N PHE A 57 -6.59 17.38 -21.56
CA PHE A 57 -5.30 17.98 -21.23
C PHE A 57 -4.19 17.25 -21.97
N GLN A 58 -3.39 17.99 -22.73
CA GLN A 58 -2.26 17.47 -23.49
C GLN A 58 -0.97 17.76 -22.77
N ALA A 59 -0.07 16.76 -22.73
CA ALA A 59 1.25 16.86 -22.09
C ALA A 59 2.29 16.02 -22.84
N ASP A 60 3.57 16.22 -22.53
CA ASP A 60 4.67 15.40 -23.04
C ASP A 60 4.58 13.97 -22.54
N ILE A 61 4.15 13.80 -21.29
CA ILE A 61 3.90 12.51 -20.65
C ILE A 61 2.64 12.56 -19.77
N ILE A 62 1.98 11.41 -19.62
CA ILE A 62 0.89 11.23 -18.65
C ILE A 62 1.25 10.10 -17.69
N VAL A 63 1.03 10.34 -16.40
CA VAL A 63 1.22 9.36 -15.33
C VAL A 63 -0.13 9.00 -14.74
N GLY A 64 -0.57 7.75 -14.92
CA GLY A 64 -1.75 7.21 -14.28
C GLY A 64 -1.44 6.84 -12.81
N ALA A 65 -1.91 7.65 -11.88
CA ALA A 65 -1.83 7.40 -10.43
C ALA A 65 -3.24 7.30 -9.82
N ASP A 66 -4.19 6.81 -10.62
CA ASP A 66 -5.64 6.81 -10.42
C ASP A 66 -6.17 5.54 -9.73
N GLY A 67 -5.26 4.78 -9.09
CA GLY A 67 -5.60 3.69 -8.18
C GLY A 67 -5.97 2.38 -8.86
N ILE A 68 -6.51 1.45 -8.09
CA ILE A 68 -6.82 0.08 -8.54
C ILE A 68 -7.80 0.02 -9.72
N HIS A 69 -8.65 1.05 -9.87
CA HIS A 69 -9.63 1.19 -10.97
C HIS A 69 -9.14 2.15 -12.07
N SER A 70 -7.84 2.18 -12.32
CA SER A 70 -7.18 3.10 -13.23
C SER A 70 -7.77 3.12 -14.65
N ALA A 71 -8.36 4.25 -15.03
CA ALA A 71 -8.81 4.50 -16.39
C ALA A 71 -7.63 4.66 -17.35
N VAL A 72 -6.49 5.15 -16.87
CA VAL A 72 -5.26 5.24 -17.65
C VAL A 72 -4.76 3.84 -18.01
N ARG A 73 -4.72 2.91 -17.05
CA ARG A 73 -4.34 1.51 -17.31
C ARG A 73 -5.27 0.88 -18.33
N ASP A 74 -6.58 1.02 -18.13
CA ASP A 74 -7.58 0.42 -19.03
C ASP A 74 -7.49 0.95 -20.46
N SER A 75 -7.15 2.23 -20.64
CA SER A 75 -6.92 2.84 -21.96
C SER A 75 -5.70 2.27 -22.68
N LEU A 76 -4.65 1.90 -21.94
CA LEU A 76 -3.38 1.48 -22.51
C LEU A 76 -3.28 -0.04 -22.72
N TRP A 77 -3.86 -0.83 -21.83
CA TRP A 77 -3.73 -2.30 -21.86
C TRP A 77 -5.08 -3.04 -21.99
N GLY A 78 -6.18 -2.33 -22.02
CA GLY A 78 -7.53 -2.88 -21.99
C GLY A 78 -8.05 -3.08 -20.56
N ALA A 79 -9.37 -3.04 -20.43
CA ALA A 79 -10.03 -3.22 -19.14
C ALA A 79 -9.82 -4.64 -18.62
N ASP A 80 -9.43 -4.74 -17.36
CA ASP A 80 -9.42 -5.95 -16.57
C ASP A 80 -10.10 -5.69 -15.22
N GLN A 81 -10.43 -6.75 -14.49
CA GLN A 81 -11.08 -6.62 -13.19
C GLN A 81 -10.15 -7.05 -12.06
N ALA A 82 -10.16 -6.26 -10.98
CA ALA A 82 -9.55 -6.68 -9.74
C ALA A 82 -10.29 -7.90 -9.16
N SER A 83 -9.55 -8.82 -8.60
CA SER A 83 -10.10 -10.03 -7.99
C SER A 83 -10.30 -9.83 -6.50
N PHE A 84 -11.48 -10.19 -5.99
CA PHE A 84 -11.69 -10.28 -4.54
C PHE A 84 -10.83 -11.40 -3.97
N THR A 85 -10.09 -11.10 -2.91
CA THR A 85 -9.09 -12.04 -2.36
C THR A 85 -9.63 -12.98 -1.29
N GLY A 86 -10.94 -12.91 -1.01
CA GLY A 86 -11.52 -13.67 0.09
C GLY A 86 -11.28 -13.05 1.46
N HIS A 87 -10.83 -11.80 1.52
CA HIS A 87 -10.56 -11.10 2.77
C HIS A 87 -11.37 -9.82 2.88
N MET A 88 -11.88 -9.58 4.07
CA MET A 88 -12.51 -8.33 4.47
C MET A 88 -11.66 -7.65 5.54
N CYS A 89 -11.62 -6.34 5.51
CA CYS A 89 -10.86 -5.52 6.44
C CYS A 89 -11.76 -4.50 7.11
N TRP A 90 -11.68 -4.40 8.44
CA TRP A 90 -12.14 -3.23 9.18
C TRP A 90 -11.00 -2.28 9.47
N ARG A 91 -11.30 -1.01 9.42
CA ARG A 91 -10.47 0.06 9.97
C ARG A 91 -11.23 0.80 11.04
N ALA A 92 -10.58 1.00 12.16
CA ALA A 92 -11.12 1.78 13.26
C ALA A 92 -10.01 2.58 13.92
N LEU A 93 -10.38 3.69 14.53
CA LEU A 93 -9.52 4.50 15.37
C LEU A 93 -10.00 4.46 16.81
N VAL A 94 -9.05 4.38 17.73
CA VAL A 94 -9.30 4.53 19.17
C VAL A 94 -8.60 5.79 19.63
N PRO A 95 -9.33 6.84 20.04
CA PRO A 95 -8.76 8.02 20.68
C PRO A 95 -8.00 7.65 21.95
N VAL A 96 -6.85 8.27 22.18
CA VAL A 96 -5.98 8.00 23.33
C VAL A 96 -5.84 9.29 24.15
N GLU A 97 -6.46 9.32 25.31
CA GLU A 97 -6.35 10.46 26.25
C GLU A 97 -5.03 10.42 27.03
N GLN A 98 -4.54 9.21 27.34
CA GLN A 98 -3.26 8.98 28.02
C GLN A 98 -2.43 7.97 27.23
N HIS A 99 -1.33 8.41 26.66
CA HIS A 99 -0.40 7.59 25.88
C HIS A 99 0.78 7.13 26.75
N PRO A 100 1.22 5.87 26.64
CA PRO A 100 0.56 4.75 25.95
C PRO A 100 -0.61 4.16 26.77
N LEU A 101 -1.54 3.50 26.06
CA LEU A 101 -2.52 2.65 26.74
C LEU A 101 -1.80 1.45 27.35
N PRO A 102 -2.10 1.05 28.62
CA PRO A 102 -1.33 0.03 29.35
C PRO A 102 -1.27 -1.34 28.67
N PHE A 103 -2.24 -1.64 27.78
CA PHE A 103 -2.35 -2.92 27.09
C PHE A 103 -2.05 -2.85 25.59
N VAL A 104 -1.58 -1.69 25.08
CA VAL A 104 -1.18 -1.51 23.70
C VAL A 104 0.30 -1.18 23.66
N SER A 105 1.08 -2.02 22.95
CA SER A 105 2.50 -1.77 22.75
C SER A 105 2.73 -0.44 22.02
N PRO A 106 3.78 0.32 22.37
CA PRO A 106 4.23 1.46 21.57
C PRO A 106 4.61 1.08 20.14
N ASP A 107 5.10 -0.14 19.95
CA ASP A 107 5.41 -0.70 18.63
C ASP A 107 4.16 -1.28 17.97
N ALA A 108 4.22 -1.45 16.65
CA ALA A 108 3.18 -2.18 15.95
C ALA A 108 3.06 -3.61 16.48
N SER A 109 1.84 -4.03 16.74
CA SER A 109 1.55 -5.37 17.24
C SER A 109 0.66 -6.13 16.28
N PHE A 110 1.02 -7.40 16.04
CA PHE A 110 0.23 -8.35 15.28
C PHE A 110 -0.43 -9.36 16.22
N TRP A 111 -1.71 -9.54 16.04
CA TRP A 111 -2.53 -10.52 16.76
C TRP A 111 -3.08 -11.51 15.75
N PHE A 112 -2.74 -12.76 15.89
CA PHE A 112 -3.15 -13.82 14.96
C PHE A 112 -4.21 -14.71 15.57
N GLY A 113 -5.24 -15.03 14.81
CA GLY A 113 -6.29 -15.98 15.14
C GLY A 113 -6.64 -16.89 13.95
N PRO A 114 -7.57 -17.82 14.13
CA PRO A 114 -8.06 -18.63 13.03
C PRO A 114 -8.69 -17.77 11.95
N LYS A 115 -8.18 -17.83 10.70
CA LYS A 115 -8.72 -17.09 9.54
C LYS A 115 -8.79 -15.58 9.70
N ALA A 116 -8.04 -15.02 10.67
CA ALA A 116 -8.09 -13.60 10.97
C ALA A 116 -6.80 -13.09 11.62
N HIS A 117 -6.54 -11.79 11.48
CA HIS A 117 -5.51 -11.11 12.23
C HIS A 117 -5.92 -9.65 12.52
N ILE A 118 -5.30 -9.07 13.54
CA ILE A 118 -5.43 -7.65 13.85
C ILE A 118 -4.03 -7.05 13.94
N VAL A 119 -3.86 -5.86 13.36
CA VAL A 119 -2.67 -5.04 13.53
C VAL A 119 -3.04 -3.77 14.26
N THR A 120 -2.27 -3.43 15.29
CA THR A 120 -2.48 -2.22 16.08
C THR A 120 -1.19 -1.41 16.14
N TYR A 121 -1.29 -0.09 15.99
CA TYR A 121 -0.17 0.83 16.11
C TYR A 121 -0.66 2.26 16.40
N TYR A 122 0.18 3.06 17.04
CA TYR A 122 -0.12 4.45 17.29
C TYR A 122 0.07 5.32 16.05
N VAL A 123 -0.79 6.33 15.92
CA VAL A 123 -0.75 7.38 14.89
C VAL A 123 -0.98 8.75 15.53
N LYS A 124 -0.84 9.82 14.76
CA LYS A 124 -1.04 11.21 15.22
C LYS A 124 -0.20 11.56 16.47
N GLY A 125 1.08 11.16 16.46
CA GLY A 125 1.97 11.40 17.59
C GLY A 125 1.54 10.71 18.91
N GLY A 126 0.81 9.60 18.81
CA GLY A 126 0.31 8.84 19.97
C GLY A 126 -1.12 9.18 20.39
N ALA A 127 -1.77 10.16 19.74
CA ALA A 127 -3.13 10.58 20.09
C ALA A 127 -4.22 9.58 19.67
N ALA A 128 -3.90 8.59 18.86
CA ALA A 128 -4.83 7.53 18.48
C ALA A 128 -4.12 6.21 18.23
N VAL A 129 -4.82 5.10 18.50
CA VAL A 129 -4.46 3.76 18.04
C VAL A 129 -5.23 3.47 16.76
N ASN A 130 -4.54 3.13 15.70
CA ASN A 130 -5.13 2.62 14.47
C ASN A 130 -5.28 1.10 14.58
N ILE A 131 -6.44 0.60 14.20
CA ILE A 131 -6.76 -0.82 14.13
C ILE A 131 -6.98 -1.19 12.68
N VAL A 132 -6.29 -2.23 12.22
CA VAL A 132 -6.52 -2.92 10.96
C VAL A 132 -6.89 -4.35 11.30
N ALA A 133 -8.15 -4.69 11.18
CA ALA A 133 -8.68 -5.99 11.55
C ALA A 133 -9.14 -6.72 10.27
N VAL A 134 -8.52 -7.84 9.96
CA VAL A 134 -8.75 -8.59 8.71
C VAL A 134 -9.23 -9.99 9.04
N ASN A 135 -10.26 -10.44 8.35
CA ASN A 135 -10.71 -11.82 8.39
C ASN A 135 -11.07 -12.35 7.00
N GLU A 136 -11.09 -13.66 6.87
CA GLU A 136 -11.62 -14.32 5.68
C GLU A 136 -13.14 -14.11 5.60
N SER A 137 -13.61 -13.82 4.38
CA SER A 137 -15.04 -13.71 4.07
C SER A 137 -15.33 -14.43 2.77
N ALA A 138 -16.35 -15.28 2.77
CA ALA A 138 -16.74 -16.01 1.56
C ALA A 138 -17.46 -15.12 0.55
N ASP A 139 -18.19 -14.12 1.04
CA ASP A 139 -19.06 -13.27 0.23
C ASP A 139 -18.79 -11.79 0.49
N TRP A 140 -18.27 -11.11 -0.51
CA TRP A 140 -18.18 -9.66 -0.53
C TRP A 140 -18.67 -9.14 -1.87
N VAL A 141 -19.63 -8.21 -1.85
CA VAL A 141 -20.31 -7.73 -3.07
C VAL A 141 -19.99 -6.27 -3.38
N ALA A 142 -19.57 -5.47 -2.40
CA ALA A 142 -19.35 -4.04 -2.59
C ALA A 142 -17.84 -3.70 -2.70
N GLU A 143 -17.43 -3.13 -3.82
CA GLU A 143 -16.11 -2.50 -3.99
C GLU A 143 -16.10 -1.08 -3.40
N SER A 144 -16.39 -0.95 -2.10
CA SER A 144 -16.39 0.35 -1.42
C SER A 144 -15.30 0.39 -0.36
N TRP A 145 -14.51 1.47 -0.31
CA TRP A 145 -13.50 1.72 0.73
C TRP A 145 -14.10 2.27 2.03
N THR A 146 -15.37 2.60 2.03
CA THR A 146 -16.05 3.33 3.10
C THR A 146 -17.43 2.74 3.40
N GLU A 147 -17.58 1.42 3.28
CA GLU A 147 -18.81 0.78 3.72
C GLU A 147 -18.95 0.97 5.24
N PRO A 148 -19.98 1.67 5.71
CA PRO A 148 -20.17 1.85 7.14
C PRO A 148 -20.29 0.52 7.85
N SER A 149 -19.69 0.41 9.01
CA SER A 149 -19.80 -0.75 9.90
C SER A 149 -20.07 -0.29 11.32
N THR A 150 -20.59 -1.20 12.14
CA THR A 150 -20.84 -0.92 13.54
C THR A 150 -19.76 -1.53 14.43
N ARG A 151 -19.60 -0.97 15.62
CA ARG A 151 -18.74 -1.56 16.66
C ARG A 151 -19.19 -2.97 17.02
N GLU A 152 -20.51 -3.17 17.08
CA GLU A 152 -21.12 -4.46 17.41
C GLU A 152 -20.77 -5.53 16.36
N GLU A 153 -20.80 -5.18 15.10
CA GLU A 153 -20.41 -6.07 13.99
C GLU A 153 -18.91 -6.41 14.08
N LEU A 154 -18.07 -5.40 14.28
CA LEU A 154 -16.63 -5.59 14.48
C LEU A 154 -16.34 -6.49 15.69
N MET A 155 -16.99 -6.25 16.83
CA MET A 155 -16.79 -7.07 18.03
C MET A 155 -17.26 -8.50 17.85
N ALA A 156 -18.40 -8.71 17.17
CA ALA A 156 -18.91 -10.05 16.90
C ALA A 156 -17.95 -10.88 16.01
N ALA A 157 -17.25 -10.23 15.07
CA ALA A 157 -16.27 -10.89 14.21
C ALA A 157 -15.02 -11.37 14.98
N TYR A 158 -14.75 -10.80 16.15
CA TYR A 158 -13.58 -11.09 16.99
C TYR A 158 -13.97 -11.63 18.38
N ASP A 159 -15.16 -12.21 18.49
CA ASP A 159 -15.59 -12.85 19.73
C ASP A 159 -14.61 -13.98 20.14
N GLY A 160 -14.35 -14.09 21.43
CA GLY A 160 -13.40 -15.07 22.00
C GLY A 160 -11.91 -14.74 21.80
N TRP A 161 -11.57 -13.59 21.25
CA TRP A 161 -10.17 -13.13 21.17
C TRP A 161 -9.66 -12.68 22.54
N HIS A 162 -8.34 -12.47 22.65
CA HIS A 162 -7.69 -12.03 23.88
C HIS A 162 -8.33 -10.75 24.42
N GLN A 163 -8.50 -10.65 25.75
CA GLN A 163 -9.22 -9.55 26.42
C GLN A 163 -8.70 -8.17 26.03
N ASN A 164 -7.39 -8.00 25.86
CA ASN A 164 -6.80 -6.72 25.42
C ASN A 164 -7.34 -6.26 24.07
N ILE A 165 -7.60 -7.19 23.13
CA ILE A 165 -8.21 -6.88 21.84
C ILE A 165 -9.67 -6.49 22.02
N ILE A 166 -10.42 -7.24 22.80
CA ILE A 166 -11.83 -6.93 23.09
C ILE A 166 -11.94 -5.54 23.74
N ASP A 167 -11.11 -5.25 24.73
CA ASP A 167 -11.08 -3.94 25.40
C ASP A 167 -10.71 -2.79 24.46
N LEU A 168 -9.83 -3.05 23.47
CA LEU A 168 -9.46 -2.08 22.46
C LEU A 168 -10.62 -1.84 21.47
N LEU A 169 -11.25 -2.92 20.97
CA LEU A 169 -12.37 -2.82 20.04
C LEU A 169 -13.58 -2.11 20.65
N GLN A 170 -13.83 -2.29 21.96
CA GLN A 170 -14.89 -1.57 22.69
C GLN A 170 -14.69 -0.05 22.71
N ARG A 171 -13.47 0.43 22.52
CA ARG A 171 -13.10 1.86 22.55
C ARG A 171 -13.09 2.49 21.16
N THR A 172 -13.39 1.73 20.09
CA THR A 172 -13.41 2.28 18.73
C THR A 172 -14.48 3.35 18.61
N ASP A 173 -14.17 4.38 17.85
CA ASP A 173 -15.11 5.41 17.47
C ASP A 173 -16.09 4.84 16.41
N PRO A 174 -17.40 4.78 16.71
CA PRO A 174 -18.39 4.26 15.76
C PRO A 174 -18.40 5.01 14.43
N ASP A 175 -18.17 6.33 14.47
CA ASP A 175 -18.18 7.19 13.29
C ASP A 175 -16.90 7.05 12.45
N GLN A 176 -15.89 6.35 12.97
CA GLN A 176 -14.61 6.06 12.31
C GLN A 176 -14.39 4.57 12.09
N THR A 177 -15.47 3.78 12.07
CA THR A 177 -15.41 2.33 11.84
C THR A 177 -15.97 2.02 10.46
N PHE A 178 -15.11 1.54 9.58
CA PHE A 178 -15.43 1.20 8.18
C PHE A 178 -14.96 -0.21 7.86
N LYS A 179 -15.62 -0.84 6.89
CA LYS A 179 -15.20 -2.14 6.35
C LYS A 179 -15.14 -2.11 4.82
N TRP A 180 -14.30 -2.96 4.25
CA TRP A 180 -14.22 -3.16 2.79
C TRP A 180 -13.61 -4.51 2.44
N GLY A 181 -13.94 -5.01 1.26
CA GLY A 181 -13.28 -6.16 0.67
C GLY A 181 -11.87 -5.81 0.19
N LEU A 182 -10.95 -6.75 0.36
CA LEU A 182 -9.60 -6.60 -0.19
C LEU A 182 -9.56 -7.18 -1.60
N PHE A 183 -9.22 -6.33 -2.54
CA PHE A 183 -9.05 -6.67 -3.95
C PHE A 183 -7.58 -6.61 -4.33
N ASP A 184 -7.20 -7.40 -5.31
CA ASP A 184 -5.84 -7.52 -5.79
C ASP A 184 -5.82 -7.75 -7.29
N ARG A 185 -4.65 -7.55 -7.91
CA ARG A 185 -4.37 -7.82 -9.32
C ARG A 185 -3.06 -8.57 -9.44
N ASP A 186 -2.91 -9.36 -10.47
CA ASP A 186 -1.61 -9.96 -10.76
C ASP A 186 -0.58 -8.89 -11.13
N PRO A 187 0.70 -9.10 -10.79
CA PRO A 187 1.76 -8.18 -11.18
C PRO A 187 1.77 -7.94 -12.68
N MET A 188 1.73 -6.69 -13.08
CA MET A 188 1.85 -6.29 -14.48
C MET A 188 3.25 -6.59 -15.01
N LYS A 189 3.34 -6.87 -16.31
CA LYS A 189 4.62 -7.09 -17.00
C LYS A 189 5.18 -5.81 -17.63
N GLN A 190 4.37 -4.77 -17.71
CA GLN A 190 4.72 -3.51 -18.34
C GLN A 190 3.86 -2.39 -17.76
N TRP A 191 4.45 -1.22 -17.47
CA TRP A 191 3.77 -0.02 -16.98
C TRP A 191 3.88 1.17 -17.90
N ALA A 192 4.92 1.19 -18.75
CA ALA A 192 5.18 2.26 -19.69
C ALA A 192 4.77 1.87 -21.11
N LYS A 193 4.06 2.77 -21.80
CA LYS A 193 3.68 2.58 -23.19
C LYS A 193 3.70 3.94 -23.92
N GLY A 194 4.72 4.14 -24.75
CA GLY A 194 4.94 5.43 -25.40
C GLY A 194 5.16 6.55 -24.40
N ARG A 195 4.24 7.51 -24.36
CA ARG A 195 4.29 8.71 -23.51
C ARG A 195 3.41 8.61 -22.25
N ALA A 196 3.00 7.43 -21.89
CA ALA A 196 2.21 7.22 -20.69
C ALA A 196 2.77 6.09 -19.82
N THR A 197 2.66 6.23 -18.51
CA THR A 197 3.06 5.22 -17.52
C THR A 197 2.07 5.18 -16.35
N LEU A 198 2.21 4.14 -15.52
CA LEU A 198 1.43 3.96 -14.30
C LEU A 198 2.32 4.15 -13.05
N LEU A 199 1.69 4.48 -11.92
CA LEU A 199 2.33 4.66 -10.63
C LEU A 199 1.42 4.18 -9.49
N GLY A 200 2.01 3.56 -8.46
CA GLY A 200 1.27 3.13 -7.27
C GLY A 200 0.20 2.09 -7.58
N ASP A 201 -0.97 2.20 -6.95
CA ASP A 201 -2.04 1.20 -7.09
C ASP A 201 -2.63 1.10 -8.51
N ALA A 202 -2.36 2.05 -9.38
CA ALA A 202 -2.70 1.92 -10.81
C ALA A 202 -1.84 0.84 -11.49
N ALA A 203 -0.59 0.68 -11.06
CA ALA A 203 0.36 -0.30 -11.58
C ALA A 203 0.39 -1.60 -10.75
N HIS A 204 0.44 -1.47 -9.43
CA HIS A 204 0.72 -2.59 -8.51
C HIS A 204 -0.15 -2.55 -7.25
N PRO A 205 -1.48 -2.60 -7.36
CA PRO A 205 -2.34 -2.72 -6.20
C PRO A 205 -1.97 -3.96 -5.41
N MET A 206 -1.88 -3.84 -4.09
CA MET A 206 -1.38 -4.93 -3.24
C MET A 206 -2.15 -5.06 -1.95
N LEU A 207 -2.17 -6.27 -1.41
CA LEU A 207 -2.74 -6.53 -0.09
C LEU A 207 -1.96 -5.80 1.01
N PRO A 208 -2.61 -5.33 2.08
CA PRO A 208 -1.98 -4.50 3.11
C PRO A 208 -1.03 -5.28 4.04
N PHE A 209 -0.78 -6.55 3.81
CA PHE A 209 -0.12 -7.46 4.75
C PHE A 209 1.39 -7.24 4.92
N LEU A 210 2.01 -6.46 4.03
CA LEU A 210 3.37 -5.93 4.21
C LEU A 210 3.41 -4.45 4.56
N SER A 211 2.26 -3.76 4.60
CA SER A 211 2.14 -2.32 4.85
C SER A 211 2.99 -1.45 3.91
N GLN A 212 3.16 -1.86 2.64
CA GLN A 212 4.10 -1.25 1.70
C GLN A 212 3.46 -0.44 0.56
N GLY A 213 2.14 -0.49 0.34
CA GLY A 213 1.53 0.16 -0.82
C GLY A 213 1.90 1.64 -0.97
N ALA A 214 1.72 2.44 0.09
CA ALA A 214 2.09 3.85 0.07
C ALA A 214 3.61 4.08 -0.07
N ALA A 215 4.44 3.24 0.56
CA ALA A 215 5.90 3.33 0.43
C ALA A 215 6.33 3.04 -1.02
N MET A 216 5.76 2.03 -1.66
CA MET A 216 6.05 1.74 -3.08
C MET A 216 5.67 2.91 -3.98
N ALA A 217 4.51 3.54 -3.77
CA ALA A 217 4.09 4.71 -4.55
C ALA A 217 5.02 5.93 -4.34
N LEU A 218 5.55 6.13 -3.12
CA LEU A 218 6.55 7.17 -2.85
C LEU A 218 7.89 6.89 -3.53
N GLU A 219 8.36 5.64 -3.48
CA GLU A 219 9.54 5.21 -4.22
C GLU A 219 9.36 5.39 -5.73
N ASP A 220 8.18 5.03 -6.26
CA ASP A 220 7.85 5.21 -7.68
C ASP A 220 7.92 6.67 -8.09
N ALA A 221 7.28 7.56 -7.32
CA ALA A 221 7.26 8.99 -7.60
C ALA A 221 8.68 9.58 -7.63
N PHE A 222 9.51 9.18 -6.66
CA PHE A 222 10.90 9.62 -6.60
C PHE A 222 11.70 9.12 -7.81
N VAL A 223 11.64 7.81 -8.09
CA VAL A 223 12.40 7.21 -9.21
C VAL A 223 11.93 7.78 -10.55
N LEU A 224 10.61 7.94 -10.76
CA LEU A 224 10.08 8.53 -11.99
C LEU A 224 10.60 9.97 -12.19
N ALA A 225 10.57 10.80 -11.15
CA ALA A 225 11.09 12.17 -11.21
C ALA A 225 12.58 12.20 -11.56
N GLU A 226 13.40 11.31 -10.95
CA GLU A 226 14.82 11.19 -11.23
C GLU A 226 15.11 10.73 -12.68
N MET A 227 14.27 9.83 -13.21
CA MET A 227 14.42 9.37 -14.61
C MET A 227 14.04 10.46 -15.60
N ILE A 228 12.95 11.19 -15.37
CA ILE A 228 12.57 12.34 -16.21
C ILE A 228 13.66 13.42 -16.20
N ALA A 229 14.25 13.69 -15.06
CA ALA A 229 15.35 14.65 -14.93
C ALA A 229 16.63 14.16 -15.62
N HIS A 230 16.87 12.84 -15.65
CA HIS A 230 18.03 12.24 -16.30
C HIS A 230 17.91 12.21 -17.84
N PHE A 231 16.71 12.00 -18.37
CA PHE A 231 16.41 11.96 -19.80
C PHE A 231 15.48 13.10 -20.24
N PRO A 232 15.89 14.37 -20.15
CA PRO A 232 14.98 15.51 -20.34
C PRO A 232 14.45 15.66 -21.78
N ALA A 233 15.12 15.07 -22.75
CA ALA A 233 14.74 15.09 -24.17
C ALA A 233 14.16 13.75 -24.67
N ASP A 234 14.30 12.68 -23.91
CA ASP A 234 13.83 11.34 -24.28
C ASP A 234 12.91 10.77 -23.19
N HIS A 235 11.65 11.17 -23.26
CA HIS A 235 10.65 10.76 -22.30
C HIS A 235 10.35 9.25 -22.33
N GLU A 236 10.44 8.61 -23.50
CA GLU A 236 10.25 7.16 -23.57
C GLU A 236 11.37 6.40 -22.86
N ALA A 237 12.62 6.83 -23.00
CA ALA A 237 13.74 6.27 -22.25
C ALA A 237 13.55 6.47 -20.73
N ALA A 238 13.13 7.68 -20.32
CA ALA A 238 12.82 7.96 -18.91
C ALA A 238 11.79 6.97 -18.33
N LEU A 239 10.66 6.78 -19.04
CA LEU A 239 9.60 5.90 -18.59
C LEU A 239 10.00 4.42 -18.57
N LYS A 240 10.81 3.97 -19.55
CA LYS A 240 11.36 2.61 -19.60
C LYS A 240 12.34 2.34 -18.45
N CYS A 241 13.23 3.29 -18.16
CA CYS A 241 14.17 3.16 -17.03
C CYS A 241 13.43 3.15 -15.67
N TYR A 242 12.43 4.00 -15.51
CA TYR A 242 11.54 3.96 -14.35
C TYR A 242 10.89 2.58 -14.17
N GLU A 243 10.26 2.06 -15.21
CA GLU A 243 9.63 0.73 -15.21
C GLU A 243 10.64 -0.36 -14.84
N ALA A 244 11.79 -0.39 -15.50
CA ALA A 244 12.81 -1.41 -15.28
C ALA A 244 13.34 -1.42 -13.84
N GLU A 245 13.49 -0.25 -13.22
CA GLU A 245 13.93 -0.11 -11.83
C GLU A 245 12.88 -0.60 -10.83
N ARG A 246 11.58 -0.43 -11.14
CA ARG A 246 10.51 -0.61 -10.16
C ARG A 246 9.74 -1.93 -10.28
N LEU A 247 9.58 -2.43 -11.51
CA LEU A 247 8.67 -3.53 -11.84
C LEU A 247 8.92 -4.80 -11.00
N ALA A 248 10.17 -5.27 -10.96
CA ALA A 248 10.50 -6.50 -10.25
C ALA A 248 10.33 -6.36 -8.73
N ARG A 249 10.67 -5.19 -8.17
CA ARG A 249 10.55 -4.91 -6.75
C ARG A 249 9.09 -4.90 -6.29
N THR A 250 8.23 -4.17 -6.98
CA THR A 250 6.81 -4.07 -6.61
C THR A 250 6.07 -5.38 -6.84
N ALA A 251 6.38 -6.12 -7.92
CA ALA A 251 5.85 -7.46 -8.15
C ALA A 251 6.20 -8.41 -7.00
N ARG A 252 7.44 -8.36 -6.49
CA ARG A 252 7.84 -9.14 -5.32
C ARG A 252 7.04 -8.75 -4.09
N VAL A 253 6.83 -7.45 -3.82
CA VAL A 253 6.01 -6.99 -2.69
C VAL A 253 4.57 -7.49 -2.80
N GLN A 254 3.95 -7.41 -4.00
CA GLN A 254 2.60 -7.94 -4.24
C GLN A 254 2.49 -9.43 -3.89
N LEU A 255 3.42 -10.24 -4.42
CA LEU A 255 3.40 -11.70 -4.21
C LEU A 255 3.69 -12.07 -2.75
N GLU A 256 4.66 -11.42 -2.10
CA GLU A 256 4.94 -11.65 -0.68
C GLU A 256 3.79 -11.18 0.21
N ALA A 257 3.09 -10.11 -0.13
CA ALA A 257 1.90 -9.68 0.60
C ALA A 257 0.80 -10.76 0.55
N ARG A 258 0.58 -11.41 -0.61
CA ARG A 258 -0.35 -12.55 -0.71
C ARG A 258 0.06 -13.71 0.19
N GLU A 259 1.34 -14.07 0.19
CA GLU A 259 1.84 -15.16 1.02
C GLU A 259 1.73 -14.86 2.52
N ARG A 260 1.93 -13.58 2.91
CA ARG A 260 1.69 -13.14 4.29
C ARG A 260 0.24 -13.36 4.71
N GLY A 261 -0.72 -13.05 3.84
CA GLY A 261 -2.13 -13.30 4.12
C GLY A 261 -2.39 -14.76 4.48
N ARG A 262 -1.83 -15.69 3.72
CA ARG A 262 -1.94 -17.13 4.02
C ARG A 262 -1.34 -17.49 5.39
N THR A 263 -0.14 -16.98 5.68
CA THR A 263 0.54 -17.24 6.95
C THR A 263 -0.19 -16.64 8.15
N TYR A 264 -0.81 -15.48 7.97
CA TYR A 264 -1.54 -14.80 9.06
C TYR A 264 -2.88 -15.47 9.38
N HIS A 265 -3.48 -16.17 8.41
CA HIS A 265 -4.82 -16.72 8.51
C HIS A 265 -4.87 -18.24 8.67
N LEU A 266 -3.78 -18.85 9.11
CA LEU A 266 -3.73 -20.29 9.41
C LEU A 266 -4.84 -20.69 10.40
N SER A 267 -5.58 -21.74 10.08
CA SER A 267 -6.82 -22.06 10.78
C SER A 267 -6.72 -23.24 11.72
N THR A 268 -5.81 -24.19 11.48
CA THR A 268 -5.65 -25.34 12.36
C THR A 268 -4.71 -25.07 13.53
N PRO A 269 -4.95 -25.65 14.70
CA PRO A 269 -4.07 -25.49 15.87
C PRO A 269 -2.62 -25.94 15.59
N GLU A 270 -2.43 -26.94 14.74
CA GLU A 270 -1.12 -27.46 14.34
C GLU A 270 -0.32 -26.41 13.55
N GLU A 271 -0.94 -25.83 12.53
CA GLU A 271 -0.32 -24.78 11.68
C GLU A 271 -0.01 -23.54 12.50
N GLN A 272 -0.93 -23.13 13.38
CA GLN A 272 -0.73 -21.96 14.26
C GLN A 272 0.44 -22.17 15.21
N ARG A 273 0.55 -23.37 15.83
CA ARG A 273 1.71 -23.70 16.68
C ARG A 273 3.03 -23.67 15.91
N ALA A 274 3.04 -24.24 14.70
CA ALA A 274 4.24 -24.26 13.85
C ALA A 274 4.67 -22.83 13.46
N ARG A 275 3.73 -21.96 13.07
CA ARG A 275 3.98 -20.53 12.81
C ARG A 275 4.56 -19.85 14.04
N ASP A 276 3.92 -19.99 15.19
CA ASP A 276 4.31 -19.32 16.42
C ASP A 276 5.70 -19.76 16.90
N GLU A 277 6.04 -21.04 16.73
CA GLU A 277 7.37 -21.56 17.02
C GLU A 277 8.42 -20.99 16.06
N ALA A 278 8.10 -20.91 14.76
CA ALA A 278 8.98 -20.30 13.77
C ALA A 278 9.23 -18.81 14.06
N LEU A 279 8.21 -18.07 14.47
CA LEU A 279 8.35 -16.66 14.86
C LEU A 279 9.20 -16.48 16.12
N ARG A 280 8.98 -17.31 17.15
CA ARG A 280 9.82 -17.29 18.38
C ARG A 280 11.28 -17.61 18.08
N LYS A 281 11.54 -18.59 17.20
CA LYS A 281 12.88 -18.93 16.76
C LYS A 281 13.52 -17.76 16.03
N GLN A 282 12.84 -17.16 15.05
CA GLN A 282 13.36 -15.98 14.35
C GLN A 282 13.69 -14.83 15.31
N GLN A 283 12.80 -14.54 16.26
CA GLN A 283 13.02 -13.50 17.26
C GLN A 283 14.23 -13.79 18.15
N ALA A 284 14.45 -15.05 18.51
CA ALA A 284 15.59 -15.45 19.31
C ALA A 284 16.92 -15.38 18.52
N GLU A 285 16.91 -15.76 17.24
CA GLU A 285 18.06 -15.72 16.35
C GLU A 285 18.44 -14.29 15.92
N ASN A 286 17.44 -13.43 15.72
CA ASN A 286 17.63 -12.02 15.35
C ASN A 286 16.68 -11.10 16.14
N PRO A 287 17.03 -10.74 17.38
CA PRO A 287 16.19 -9.87 18.24
C PRO A 287 15.94 -8.48 17.65
N ASN A 288 16.80 -8.06 16.71
CA ASN A 288 16.74 -6.76 16.06
C ASN A 288 16.12 -6.82 14.65
N ALA A 289 15.55 -7.97 14.26
CA ALA A 289 14.86 -8.09 12.98
C ALA A 289 13.74 -7.08 12.88
N VAL A 290 13.63 -6.44 11.73
CA VAL A 290 12.53 -5.53 11.40
C VAL A 290 11.49 -6.29 10.59
N GLY A 291 10.29 -6.43 11.17
CA GLY A 291 9.22 -7.21 10.55
C GLY A 291 9.50 -8.72 10.56
N ILE A 292 8.68 -9.46 9.85
CA ILE A 292 8.78 -10.90 9.73
C ILE A 292 9.47 -11.22 8.41
N LYS A 293 10.82 -11.42 8.41
CA LYS A 293 11.63 -11.70 7.20
C LYS A 293 11.37 -10.69 6.08
N ALA A 294 11.40 -9.40 6.40
CA ALA A 294 11.12 -8.33 5.47
C ALA A 294 12.28 -7.32 5.33
N GLU A 295 13.48 -7.69 5.76
CA GLU A 295 14.67 -6.83 5.74
C GLU A 295 14.94 -6.28 4.34
N TRP A 296 14.82 -7.10 3.30
CA TRP A 296 15.02 -6.71 1.89
C TRP A 296 14.11 -5.55 1.44
N VAL A 297 12.95 -5.37 2.09
CA VAL A 297 12.05 -4.25 1.81
C VAL A 297 12.69 -2.94 2.23
N TYR A 298 13.38 -2.92 3.35
CA TYR A 298 13.99 -1.74 3.97
C TYR A 298 15.42 -1.47 3.49
N GLU A 299 16.07 -2.46 2.85
CA GLU A 299 17.41 -2.33 2.28
C GLU A 299 17.45 -1.51 0.99
N TYR A 300 16.31 -1.36 0.32
CA TYR A 300 16.23 -0.62 -0.92
C TYR A 300 16.30 0.89 -0.68
N ASP A 301 17.24 1.54 -1.35
CA ASP A 301 17.41 2.98 -1.35
C ASP A 301 17.06 3.55 -2.73
N ALA A 302 15.89 4.19 -2.84
CA ALA A 302 15.42 4.80 -4.07
C ALA A 302 16.33 5.94 -4.55
N THR A 303 17.05 6.63 -3.63
CA THR A 303 17.93 7.75 -3.98
C THR A 303 19.13 7.34 -4.83
N ARG A 304 19.44 6.05 -4.85
CA ARG A 304 20.53 5.45 -5.62
C ARG A 304 20.08 4.89 -6.98
N CYS A 305 18.88 5.19 -7.43
CA CYS A 305 18.35 4.65 -8.69
C CYS A 305 19.23 4.98 -9.91
N LYS A 306 19.83 6.17 -9.96
CA LYS A 306 20.73 6.57 -11.06
C LYS A 306 22.01 5.72 -11.16
N GLU A 307 22.52 5.23 -10.03
CA GLU A 307 23.70 4.33 -10.02
C GLU A 307 23.39 3.00 -10.70
N ARG A 308 22.13 2.54 -10.62
CA ARG A 308 21.66 1.28 -11.20
C ARG A 308 21.35 1.37 -12.71
N ILE A 309 21.01 2.56 -13.22
CA ILE A 309 20.82 2.76 -14.67
C ILE A 309 22.09 2.46 -15.46
N GLY A 310 23.24 2.96 -14.99
CA GLY A 310 24.53 2.73 -15.66
C GLY A 310 24.94 1.26 -15.79
N THR A 311 24.30 0.37 -15.01
CA THR A 311 24.48 -1.08 -15.14
C THR A 311 23.51 -1.71 -16.15
N MET A 312 22.40 -1.05 -16.48
CA MET A 312 21.41 -1.52 -17.47
C MET A 312 21.85 -1.21 -18.90
N GLU A 313 22.52 -0.07 -19.14
CA GLU A 313 23.04 0.32 -20.45
C GLU A 313 24.20 -0.58 -20.94
N THR A 314 24.82 -1.37 -20.06
CA THR A 314 25.94 -2.28 -20.40
C THR A 314 25.51 -3.71 -20.74
N VAL A 315 24.22 -3.99 -20.82
CA VAL A 315 23.65 -5.35 -21.04
C VAL A 315 22.92 -5.48 -22.40
N GLU A 316 23.05 -4.48 -23.31
CA GLU A 316 22.60 -4.61 -24.71
C GLU A 316 23.70 -5.20 -25.63
#